data_b821a097182e9553464c5b83ed3a9215
#
_entry.id   b821a097182e9553464c5b83ed3a9215
#
_cell.length_a   1.000
_cell.length_b   1.000
_cell.length_c   1.000
_cell.angle_alpha   90.00
_cell.angle_beta   90.00
_cell.angle_gamma   90.00
#
_symmetry.space_group_name_H-M   'P 1'
#
loop_
_entity.id
_entity.type
_entity.pdbx_description
1 polymer ?
#
loop_
_entity_poly.entity_id
_entity_poly.type
_entity_poly.pdbx_seq_one_letter_code
_entity_poly.pdbx_strand_id
1 'polypeptide(L)'
;TDGVLDVVGAVNASATLDYAEYFEWKTELANDAKITETYGMTVVLDGDKVRLAKTDEEAKVLGVVRPTGTSAMVGGSESLAWKHQYEKNVWGESVYEEYTLVDWVEKDADGKITKRHSYHKDRIPAKVLIEDIYLDKSEHNWHTLASNLTSDNLVVPSTAAEKSAANYVEKTTYKKDKGEYKKDDKLMRRKINSSYDSTKTYVGREQRRKEWCIVGLLGQVEVRAAAIVPTSWTKMKNLETDIDMYYIK
;
A
#
# COMPACT_ATOMS: atom_id res chain seq x y z
N THR A 1 -7.88 5.50 -4.17
CA THR A 1 -7.92 6.78 -3.44
C THR A 1 -6.60 6.94 -2.72
N ASP A 2 -5.75 7.80 -3.25
CA ASP A 2 -4.57 8.26 -2.53
C ASP A 2 -5.10 9.16 -1.41
N GLY A 3 -5.26 8.58 -0.22
CA GLY A 3 -5.70 9.31 0.95
C GLY A 3 -4.61 10.29 1.36
N VAL A 4 -4.75 11.53 0.97
CA VAL A 4 -4.00 12.65 1.55
C VAL A 4 -4.75 13.04 2.82
N LEU A 5 -4.09 12.90 3.98
CA LEU A 5 -4.58 13.51 5.20
C LEU A 5 -4.10 14.95 5.22
N ASP A 6 -4.96 15.88 4.80
CA ASP A 6 -4.73 17.30 4.95
C ASP A 6 -5.30 17.73 6.31
N VAL A 7 -4.42 17.92 7.31
CA VAL A 7 -4.82 18.38 8.63
C VAL A 7 -4.62 19.88 8.71
N VAL A 8 -5.70 20.65 8.55
CA VAL A 8 -5.74 22.08 8.83
C VAL A 8 -6.21 22.26 10.26
N GLY A 9 -5.29 22.34 11.22
CA GLY A 9 -5.60 22.52 12.64
C GLY A 9 -4.85 21.56 13.57
N ALA A 10 -5.27 21.48 14.83
CA ALA A 10 -4.66 20.60 15.82
C ALA A 10 -5.16 19.15 15.66
N VAL A 11 -4.26 18.18 15.69
CA VAL A 11 -4.60 16.77 15.87
C VAL A 11 -4.83 16.51 17.36
N ASN A 12 -6.07 16.34 17.75
CA ASN A 12 -6.42 15.93 19.10
C ASN A 12 -6.49 14.41 19.18
N ALA A 13 -5.42 13.78 19.69
CA ALA A 13 -5.41 12.36 19.98
C ALA A 13 -5.78 12.13 21.45
N SER A 14 -6.65 11.17 21.72
CA SER A 14 -7.06 10.77 23.08
C SER A 14 -6.04 9.88 23.79
N ALA A 15 -4.97 9.49 23.10
CA ALA A 15 -3.90 8.64 23.61
C ALA A 15 -2.60 9.41 23.84
N THR A 16 -1.59 8.75 24.38
CA THR A 16 -0.22 9.27 24.52
C THR A 16 0.26 9.92 23.23
N LEU A 17 0.80 11.13 23.35
CA LEU A 17 1.19 11.97 22.22
C LEU A 17 2.60 11.60 21.75
N ASP A 18 2.76 10.44 21.12
CA ASP A 18 4.00 10.05 20.49
C ASP A 18 3.85 9.92 18.95
N TYR A 19 4.93 10.22 18.26
CA TYR A 19 5.11 9.89 16.85
C TYR A 19 5.86 8.56 16.75
N ALA A 20 5.34 7.66 15.95
CA ALA A 20 5.90 6.34 15.76
C ALA A 20 5.97 5.95 14.29
N GLU A 21 6.78 4.96 13.97
CA GLU A 21 6.88 4.37 12.64
C GLU A 21 6.91 2.85 12.69
N TYR A 22 6.53 2.23 11.57
CA TYR A 22 6.67 0.79 11.39
C TYR A 22 8.10 0.43 11.01
N PHE A 23 8.65 -0.56 11.71
CA PHE A 23 9.93 -1.20 11.41
C PHE A 23 9.77 -2.71 11.31
N GLU A 24 10.50 -3.33 10.40
CA GLU A 24 10.59 -4.79 10.32
C GLU A 24 11.56 -5.32 11.37
N TRP A 25 11.18 -6.40 12.06
CA TRP A 25 12.09 -7.10 12.95
C TRP A 25 13.23 -7.78 12.18
N LYS A 26 14.44 -7.72 12.71
CA LYS A 26 15.60 -8.47 12.18
C LYS A 26 15.34 -9.97 12.15
N THR A 27 14.66 -10.46 13.17
CA THR A 27 14.21 -11.84 13.28
C THR A 27 12.74 -11.85 13.67
N GLU A 28 11.92 -12.57 12.93
CA GLU A 28 10.50 -12.72 13.21
C GLU A 28 10.27 -13.27 14.62
N LEU A 29 9.30 -12.69 15.35
CA LEU A 29 8.95 -13.14 16.69
C LEU A 29 8.14 -14.45 16.63
N ALA A 30 8.39 -15.34 17.55
CA ALA A 30 7.85 -16.70 17.51
C ALA A 30 6.33 -16.76 17.67
N ASN A 31 5.73 -15.89 18.52
CA ASN A 31 4.31 -15.90 18.85
C ASN A 31 3.86 -14.57 19.48
N ASP A 32 2.56 -14.45 19.73
CA ASP A 32 1.93 -13.23 20.27
C ASP A 32 2.40 -12.89 21.70
N ALA A 33 2.73 -13.89 22.53
CA ALA A 33 3.32 -13.63 23.85
C ALA A 33 4.66 -12.89 23.71
N LYS A 34 5.49 -13.29 22.74
CA LYS A 34 6.77 -12.60 22.46
C LYS A 34 6.56 -11.18 21.96
N ILE A 35 5.50 -10.91 21.20
CA ILE A 35 5.14 -9.55 20.81
C ILE A 35 4.88 -8.70 22.07
N THR A 36 4.04 -9.17 22.97
CA THR A 36 3.69 -8.46 24.21
C THR A 36 4.90 -8.22 25.12
N GLU A 37 5.83 -9.16 25.21
CA GLU A 37 7.08 -9.02 25.95
C GLU A 37 7.97 -7.87 25.43
N THR A 38 7.82 -7.50 24.14
CA THR A 38 8.62 -6.40 23.55
C THR A 38 8.05 -5.00 23.82
N TYR A 39 6.78 -4.88 24.24
CA TYR A 39 6.18 -3.57 24.49
C TYR A 39 6.93 -2.83 25.62
N GLY A 40 7.26 -1.57 25.36
CA GLY A 40 8.07 -0.77 26.27
C GLY A 40 9.57 -1.08 26.25
N MET A 41 10.02 -2.05 25.43
CA MET A 41 11.45 -2.33 25.22
C MET A 41 12.02 -1.40 24.15
N THR A 42 13.28 -1.06 24.28
CA THR A 42 14.03 -0.22 23.33
C THR A 42 14.61 -1.06 22.18
N VAL A 43 14.72 -0.45 21.01
CA VAL A 43 15.28 -1.07 19.80
C VAL A 43 16.42 -0.26 19.21
N VAL A 44 17.28 -0.95 18.47
CA VAL A 44 18.35 -0.38 17.65
C VAL A 44 18.17 -0.80 16.19
N LEU A 45 18.71 -0.01 15.26
CA LEU A 45 18.84 -0.42 13.85
C LEU A 45 19.90 -1.51 13.72
N ASP A 46 19.60 -2.51 12.91
CA ASP A 46 20.51 -3.58 12.46
C ASP A 46 20.35 -3.76 10.95
N GLY A 47 21.07 -2.94 10.20
CA GLY A 47 20.85 -2.72 8.79
C GLY A 47 19.62 -1.84 8.56
N ASP A 48 18.67 -2.32 7.76
CA ASP A 48 17.38 -1.70 7.46
C ASP A 48 16.24 -2.14 8.40
N LYS A 49 16.53 -3.02 9.37
CA LYS A 49 15.58 -3.63 10.31
C LYS A 49 15.92 -3.26 11.76
N VAL A 50 15.05 -3.65 12.68
CA VAL A 50 15.28 -3.41 14.10
C VAL A 50 15.38 -4.70 14.92
N ARG A 51 16.10 -4.62 16.02
CA ARG A 51 16.14 -5.62 17.10
C ARG A 51 16.16 -4.94 18.46
N LEU A 52 15.90 -5.70 19.50
CA LEU A 52 16.02 -5.19 20.87
C LEU A 52 17.45 -4.69 21.15
N ALA A 53 17.57 -3.58 21.86
CA ALA A 53 18.81 -3.00 22.32
C ALA A 53 19.49 -3.93 23.37
N LYS A 54 20.83 -3.99 23.37
CA LYS A 54 21.66 -4.66 24.36
C LYS A 54 22.29 -3.65 25.30
N THR A 55 22.80 -4.12 26.42
CA THR A 55 23.30 -3.28 27.54
C THR A 55 24.36 -2.25 27.12
N ASP A 56 25.13 -2.51 26.10
CA ASP A 56 26.21 -1.64 25.60
C ASP A 56 25.79 -0.74 24.43
N GLU A 57 24.50 -0.68 24.11
CA GLU A 57 24.00 -0.01 22.93
C GLU A 57 23.15 1.24 23.23
N GLU A 58 23.23 1.80 24.42
CA GLU A 58 22.44 2.97 24.83
C GLU A 58 22.47 4.11 23.80
N ALA A 59 23.66 4.46 23.32
CA ALA A 59 23.85 5.53 22.34
C ALA A 59 23.26 5.24 20.94
N LYS A 60 22.86 3.99 20.68
CA LYS A 60 22.31 3.54 19.40
C LYS A 60 20.80 3.35 19.42
N VAL A 61 20.17 3.54 20.59
CA VAL A 61 18.74 3.34 20.74
C VAL A 61 17.98 4.25 19.79
N LEU A 62 17.13 3.64 18.96
CA LEU A 62 16.28 4.31 18.01
C LEU A 62 14.99 4.82 18.68
N GLY A 63 14.34 3.97 19.46
CA GLY A 63 13.04 4.28 20.07
C GLY A 63 12.49 3.09 20.87
N VAL A 64 11.21 3.15 21.19
CA VAL A 64 10.51 2.20 22.07
C VAL A 64 9.42 1.46 21.32
N VAL A 65 9.34 0.13 21.49
CA VAL A 65 8.27 -0.69 20.90
C VAL A 65 6.92 -0.35 21.52
N ARG A 66 5.96 -0.01 20.68
CA ARG A 66 4.61 0.40 21.07
C ARG A 66 3.56 -0.67 20.77
N PRO A 67 2.52 -0.80 21.60
CA PRO A 67 1.32 -1.55 21.22
C PRO A 67 0.61 -0.93 20.02
N THR A 68 -0.20 -1.71 19.32
CA THR A 68 -1.03 -1.20 18.23
C THR A 68 -2.10 -0.24 18.75
N GLY A 69 -2.27 0.91 18.10
CA GLY A 69 -3.31 1.88 18.43
C GLY A 69 -3.03 2.77 19.64
N THR A 70 -1.81 2.76 20.19
CA THR A 70 -1.44 3.59 21.35
C THR A 70 -0.65 4.84 20.97
N SER A 71 -0.04 4.89 19.80
CA SER A 71 0.65 6.09 19.31
C SER A 71 -0.33 7.05 18.65
N ALA A 72 -0.10 8.35 18.82
CA ALA A 72 -0.94 9.40 18.24
C ALA A 72 -0.84 9.44 16.71
N MET A 73 0.34 9.18 16.19
CA MET A 73 0.61 9.12 14.76
C MET A 73 1.57 7.97 14.45
N VAL A 74 1.24 7.17 13.46
CA VAL A 74 2.10 6.08 13.01
C VAL A 74 2.39 6.24 11.52
N GLY A 75 3.65 6.49 11.19
CA GLY A 75 4.17 6.65 9.84
C GLY A 75 4.87 5.40 9.31
N GLY A 76 5.66 5.60 8.27
CA GLY A 76 6.51 4.60 7.64
C GLY A 76 6.28 4.48 6.14
N SER A 77 7.36 4.44 5.39
CA SER A 77 7.36 4.49 3.91
C SER A 77 6.53 3.39 3.23
N GLU A 78 6.32 2.27 3.90
CA GLU A 78 5.55 1.15 3.38
C GLU A 78 4.11 1.08 3.89
N SER A 79 3.53 2.21 4.28
CA SER A 79 2.16 2.30 4.80
C SER A 79 1.06 2.01 3.77
N LEU A 80 1.43 1.73 2.53
CA LEU A 80 0.50 1.54 1.44
C LEU A 80 -0.34 0.26 1.59
N ALA A 81 -1.60 0.36 1.23
CA ALA A 81 -2.62 -0.67 1.41
C ALA A 81 -2.24 -2.03 0.80
N TRP A 82 -1.49 -2.04 -0.32
CA TRP A 82 -1.01 -3.26 -0.97
C TRP A 82 0.50 -3.33 -0.89
N LYS A 83 1.02 -4.15 0.01
CA LYS A 83 2.46 -4.39 0.10
C LYS A 83 2.98 -4.89 -1.24
N HIS A 84 3.88 -4.12 -1.85
CA HIS A 84 4.58 -4.45 -3.09
C HIS A 84 3.71 -4.65 -4.35
N GLN A 85 2.42 -4.31 -4.34
CA GLN A 85 1.61 -4.42 -5.56
C GLN A 85 2.11 -3.49 -6.66
N TYR A 86 2.43 -2.25 -6.31
CA TYR A 86 2.93 -1.26 -7.26
C TYR A 86 4.38 -0.90 -6.96
N GLU A 87 5.15 -0.76 -8.04
CA GLU A 87 6.54 -0.36 -7.95
C GLU A 87 6.65 1.08 -7.43
N LYS A 88 7.59 1.29 -6.53
CA LYS A 88 7.97 2.60 -6.00
C LYS A 88 9.42 2.86 -6.31
N ASN A 89 9.77 4.13 -6.57
CA ASN A 89 11.17 4.54 -6.63
C ASN A 89 11.76 4.68 -5.21
N VAL A 90 13.04 5.03 -5.14
CA VAL A 90 13.75 5.20 -3.86
C VAL A 90 13.19 6.32 -2.98
N TRP A 91 12.38 7.21 -3.52
CA TRP A 91 11.71 8.30 -2.82
C TRP A 91 10.28 7.95 -2.39
N GLY A 92 9.82 6.72 -2.65
CA GLY A 92 8.47 6.29 -2.37
C GLY A 92 7.41 6.73 -3.38
N GLU A 93 7.81 7.37 -4.49
CA GLU A 93 6.88 7.82 -5.52
C GLU A 93 6.46 6.66 -6.42
N SER A 94 5.24 6.72 -6.94
CA SER A 94 4.73 5.69 -7.86
C SER A 94 5.49 5.70 -9.17
N VAL A 95 5.96 4.53 -9.60
CA VAL A 95 6.52 4.31 -10.93
C VAL A 95 5.39 4.01 -11.91
N TYR A 96 5.44 4.67 -13.06
CA TYR A 96 4.45 4.52 -14.14
C TYR A 96 5.08 3.86 -15.35
N GLU A 97 4.26 3.13 -16.09
CA GLU A 97 4.63 2.51 -17.38
C GLU A 97 3.61 2.84 -18.47
N GLU A 98 4.05 2.87 -19.72
CA GLU A 98 3.15 2.98 -20.87
C GLU A 98 2.37 1.67 -21.04
N TYR A 99 1.11 1.78 -21.46
CA TYR A 99 0.30 0.62 -21.78
C TYR A 99 -0.53 0.83 -23.04
N THR A 100 -1.01 -0.29 -23.61
CA THR A 100 -1.88 -0.29 -24.77
C THR A 100 -3.28 -0.73 -24.34
N LEU A 101 -4.29 0.04 -24.69
CA LEU A 101 -5.69 -0.37 -24.64
C LEU A 101 -6.08 -1.02 -25.96
N VAL A 102 -6.88 -2.07 -25.86
CA VAL A 102 -7.53 -2.69 -27.00
C VAL A 102 -9.04 -2.62 -26.84
N ASP A 103 -9.70 -2.09 -27.84
CA ASP A 103 -11.14 -1.96 -27.88
C ASP A 103 -11.68 -2.78 -29.04
N TRP A 104 -12.79 -3.49 -28.83
CA TRP A 104 -13.53 -4.14 -29.91
C TRP A 104 -15.01 -4.28 -29.55
N VAL A 105 -15.84 -4.67 -30.53
CA VAL A 105 -17.27 -4.86 -30.34
C VAL A 105 -17.71 -6.23 -30.84
N GLU A 106 -18.74 -6.78 -30.19
CA GLU A 106 -19.53 -7.89 -30.72
C GLU A 106 -20.77 -7.31 -31.45
N LYS A 107 -21.17 -7.95 -32.55
CA LYS A 107 -22.33 -7.56 -33.35
C LYS A 107 -23.22 -8.77 -33.57
N ASP A 108 -24.52 -8.55 -33.66
CA ASP A 108 -25.48 -9.55 -34.12
C ASP A 108 -25.45 -9.73 -35.65
N ALA A 109 -26.32 -10.62 -36.15
CA ALA A 109 -26.42 -10.91 -37.60
C ALA A 109 -26.79 -9.69 -38.45
N ASP A 110 -27.48 -8.70 -37.85
CA ASP A 110 -27.90 -7.46 -38.51
C ASP A 110 -26.81 -6.38 -38.42
N GLY A 111 -25.65 -6.69 -37.83
CA GLY A 111 -24.53 -5.77 -37.67
C GLY A 111 -24.67 -4.77 -36.52
N LYS A 112 -25.70 -4.89 -35.67
CA LYS A 112 -25.90 -4.04 -34.51
C LYS A 112 -24.95 -4.47 -33.39
N ILE A 113 -24.32 -3.49 -32.73
CA ILE A 113 -23.42 -3.72 -31.61
C ILE A 113 -24.19 -4.27 -30.41
N THR A 114 -23.84 -5.45 -29.95
CA THR A 114 -24.42 -6.14 -28.80
C THR A 114 -23.57 -5.98 -27.53
N LYS A 115 -22.22 -5.97 -27.69
CA LYS A 115 -21.28 -5.75 -26.57
C LYS A 115 -20.11 -4.90 -26.99
N ARG A 116 -19.49 -4.23 -26.01
CA ARG A 116 -18.25 -3.46 -26.16
C ARG A 116 -17.22 -3.99 -25.19
N HIS A 117 -16.00 -4.16 -25.66
CA HIS A 117 -14.87 -4.66 -24.88
C HIS A 117 -13.76 -3.61 -24.87
N SER A 118 -13.17 -3.39 -23.69
CA SER A 118 -12.02 -2.49 -23.50
C SER A 118 -11.10 -3.08 -22.44
N TYR A 119 -9.91 -3.49 -22.83
CA TYR A 119 -8.95 -4.13 -21.94
C TYR A 119 -7.54 -3.59 -22.14
N HIS A 120 -6.71 -3.72 -21.10
CA HIS A 120 -5.28 -3.63 -21.28
C HIS A 120 -4.82 -4.82 -22.15
N LYS A 121 -4.06 -4.55 -23.20
CA LYS A 121 -3.63 -5.58 -24.18
C LYS A 121 -2.92 -6.78 -23.53
N ASP A 122 -2.16 -6.52 -22.46
CA ASP A 122 -1.42 -7.53 -21.68
C ASP A 122 -2.24 -8.20 -20.57
N ARG A 123 -3.52 -7.84 -20.40
CA ARG A 123 -4.39 -8.32 -19.33
C ARG A 123 -5.81 -8.62 -19.79
N ILE A 124 -5.94 -9.15 -20.98
CA ILE A 124 -7.24 -9.57 -21.49
C ILE A 124 -7.67 -10.81 -20.69
N PRO A 125 -8.84 -10.81 -20.05
CA PRO A 125 -9.31 -11.98 -19.30
C PRO A 125 -9.66 -13.13 -20.23
N ALA A 126 -9.59 -14.36 -19.73
CA ALA A 126 -9.95 -15.53 -20.49
C ALA A 126 -11.47 -15.70 -20.70
N LYS A 127 -12.28 -15.01 -19.88
CA LYS A 127 -13.74 -15.12 -19.90
C LYS A 127 -14.39 -13.75 -19.96
N VAL A 128 -15.59 -13.69 -20.52
CA VAL A 128 -16.41 -12.48 -20.57
C VAL A 128 -16.83 -12.10 -19.16
N LEU A 129 -16.76 -10.81 -18.82
CA LEU A 129 -17.32 -10.25 -17.60
C LEU A 129 -18.82 -10.02 -17.79
N ILE A 130 -19.63 -10.36 -16.76
CA ILE A 130 -21.11 -10.22 -16.82
C ILE A 130 -21.55 -8.76 -16.92
N GLU A 131 -20.82 -7.86 -16.29
CA GLU A 131 -21.11 -6.43 -16.37
C GLU A 131 -20.15 -5.78 -17.36
N ASP A 132 -20.71 -5.04 -18.33
CA ASP A 132 -19.94 -4.22 -19.25
C ASP A 132 -19.03 -3.29 -18.44
N ILE A 133 -17.73 -3.40 -18.68
CA ILE A 133 -16.78 -2.50 -18.06
C ILE A 133 -16.98 -1.14 -18.74
N TYR A 134 -17.76 -0.30 -18.11
CA TYR A 134 -17.84 1.10 -18.49
C TYR A 134 -16.52 1.77 -18.10
N LEU A 135 -15.77 2.15 -19.11
CA LEU A 135 -14.79 3.21 -18.95
C LEU A 135 -15.58 4.50 -18.70
N ASP A 136 -15.70 4.93 -17.46
CA ASP A 136 -16.19 6.28 -17.21
C ASP A 136 -15.15 7.25 -17.78
N LYS A 137 -15.53 7.90 -18.87
CA LYS A 137 -14.66 8.84 -19.58
C LYS A 137 -14.32 10.08 -18.75
N SER A 138 -15.00 10.30 -17.63
CA SER A 138 -14.84 11.51 -16.84
C SER A 138 -13.78 11.41 -15.75
N GLU A 139 -13.46 10.22 -15.22
CA GLU A 139 -12.68 10.14 -13.99
C GLU A 139 -11.43 9.27 -14.02
N HIS A 140 -11.05 8.62 -15.11
CA HIS A 140 -9.88 7.72 -15.17
C HIS A 140 -9.88 6.57 -14.15
N ASN A 141 -11.00 6.32 -13.50
CA ASN A 141 -11.14 5.28 -12.49
C ASN A 141 -11.64 3.99 -13.14
N TRP A 142 -10.78 2.99 -13.13
CA TRP A 142 -11.18 1.62 -13.33
C TRP A 142 -11.98 1.18 -12.10
N HIS A 143 -13.29 1.33 -12.16
CA HIS A 143 -14.13 0.74 -11.14
C HIS A 143 -13.99 -0.76 -11.19
N THR A 144 -13.86 -1.29 -10.01
CA THR A 144 -13.78 -2.67 -9.60
C THR A 144 -14.34 -3.62 -10.62
N LEU A 145 -13.47 -4.46 -11.14
CA LEU A 145 -13.86 -5.63 -11.89
C LEU A 145 -15.02 -6.32 -11.19
N ALA A 146 -16.13 -6.44 -11.86
CA ALA A 146 -17.21 -7.26 -11.38
C ALA A 146 -16.66 -8.64 -11.03
N SER A 147 -16.98 -9.13 -9.87
CA SER A 147 -16.53 -10.44 -9.37
C SER A 147 -17.13 -11.61 -10.16
N ASN A 148 -18.00 -11.35 -11.13
CA ASN A 148 -18.78 -12.35 -11.83
C ASN A 148 -18.28 -12.51 -13.27
N LEU A 149 -17.39 -13.48 -13.48
CA LEU A 149 -17.07 -13.98 -14.81
C LEU A 149 -18.19 -14.90 -15.27
N THR A 150 -18.63 -14.75 -16.55
CA THR A 150 -19.50 -15.75 -17.17
C THR A 150 -18.72 -17.03 -17.46
N SER A 151 -19.40 -18.14 -17.67
CA SER A 151 -18.80 -19.38 -18.15
C SER A 151 -18.29 -19.28 -19.59
N ASP A 152 -18.71 -18.24 -20.32
CA ASP A 152 -18.39 -18.08 -21.73
C ASP A 152 -16.96 -17.56 -21.91
N ASN A 153 -16.21 -18.18 -22.80
CA ASN A 153 -14.88 -17.72 -23.15
C ASN A 153 -14.97 -16.37 -23.89
N LEU A 154 -14.06 -15.47 -23.56
CA LEU A 154 -13.91 -14.24 -24.28
C LEU A 154 -13.26 -14.50 -25.65
N VAL A 155 -13.95 -14.15 -26.72
CA VAL A 155 -13.40 -14.24 -28.07
C VAL A 155 -12.68 -12.94 -28.41
N VAL A 156 -11.36 -13.02 -28.53
CA VAL A 156 -10.52 -11.88 -28.91
C VAL A 156 -10.26 -11.96 -30.41
N PRO A 157 -10.58 -10.91 -31.20
CA PRO A 157 -10.30 -10.89 -32.62
C PRO A 157 -8.81 -11.06 -32.92
N SER A 158 -8.44 -12.10 -33.64
CA SER A 158 -7.04 -12.46 -33.88
C SER A 158 -6.58 -12.17 -35.32
N THR A 159 -7.42 -12.52 -36.32
CA THR A 159 -7.13 -12.30 -37.74
C THR A 159 -7.49 -10.87 -38.20
N ALA A 160 -6.94 -10.43 -39.30
CA ALA A 160 -7.24 -9.13 -39.89
C ALA A 160 -8.73 -8.97 -40.21
N ALA A 161 -9.39 -10.02 -40.67
CA ALA A 161 -10.82 -10.04 -41.01
C ALA A 161 -11.67 -9.91 -39.75
N GLU A 162 -11.38 -10.67 -38.68
CA GLU A 162 -12.06 -10.57 -37.37
C GLU A 162 -11.88 -9.19 -36.76
N LYS A 163 -10.65 -8.67 -36.76
CA LYS A 163 -10.35 -7.33 -36.24
C LYS A 163 -11.14 -6.24 -36.98
N SER A 164 -11.23 -6.33 -38.30
CA SER A 164 -12.04 -5.40 -39.10
C SER A 164 -13.53 -5.51 -38.77
N ALA A 165 -14.07 -6.73 -38.73
CA ALA A 165 -15.48 -6.97 -38.42
C ALA A 165 -15.88 -6.48 -37.02
N ALA A 166 -14.98 -6.66 -36.04
CA ALA A 166 -15.19 -6.27 -34.67
C ALA A 166 -14.79 -4.81 -34.36
N ASN A 167 -14.39 -4.01 -35.34
CA ASN A 167 -13.88 -2.66 -35.15
C ASN A 167 -12.74 -2.60 -34.12
N TYR A 168 -11.83 -3.56 -34.17
CA TYR A 168 -10.70 -3.68 -33.23
C TYR A 168 -9.72 -2.51 -33.39
N VAL A 169 -9.41 -1.84 -32.28
CA VAL A 169 -8.50 -0.69 -32.27
C VAL A 169 -7.50 -0.84 -31.10
N GLU A 170 -6.23 -0.63 -31.39
CA GLU A 170 -5.20 -0.46 -30.36
C GLU A 170 -4.93 1.03 -30.13
N LYS A 171 -4.91 1.43 -28.87
CA LYS A 171 -4.69 2.83 -28.46
C LYS A 171 -3.52 2.88 -27.49
N THR A 172 -2.54 3.72 -27.81
CA THR A 172 -1.37 4.00 -26.95
C THR A 172 -1.40 5.43 -26.42
N THR A 173 -2.29 6.27 -26.97
CA THR A 173 -2.42 7.66 -26.59
C THR A 173 -3.87 7.98 -26.27
N TYR A 174 -4.05 8.90 -25.33
CA TYR A 174 -5.36 9.41 -24.98
C TYR A 174 -5.65 10.65 -25.83
N LYS A 175 -6.75 10.63 -26.60
CA LYS A 175 -7.29 11.83 -27.25
C LYS A 175 -8.40 12.37 -26.39
N LYS A 176 -8.20 13.53 -25.81
CA LYS A 176 -9.27 14.24 -25.10
C LYS A 176 -10.05 15.10 -26.08
N ASP A 177 -11.38 14.92 -26.05
CA ASP A 177 -12.31 15.92 -26.56
C ASP A 177 -12.50 16.97 -25.47
N LYS A 178 -12.02 18.20 -25.74
CA LYS A 178 -12.16 19.42 -24.94
C LYS A 178 -11.19 19.61 -23.75
N GLY A 179 -10.10 20.23 -24.05
CA GLY A 179 -9.57 21.38 -23.26
C GLY A 179 -8.54 21.13 -22.17
N GLU A 180 -8.27 19.93 -21.65
CA GLU A 180 -7.45 19.79 -20.43
C GLU A 180 -6.29 18.79 -20.48
N TYR A 181 -6.13 17.99 -21.53
CA TYR A 181 -4.93 17.13 -21.72
C TYR A 181 -4.27 17.45 -23.04
N LYS A 182 -2.92 17.32 -23.08
CA LYS A 182 -2.14 17.54 -24.28
C LYS A 182 -2.44 16.47 -25.33
N LYS A 183 -2.41 16.85 -26.59
CA LYS A 183 -2.90 16.10 -27.74
C LYS A 183 -2.23 14.75 -27.99
N ASP A 184 -1.12 14.45 -27.32
CA ASP A 184 -0.30 13.27 -27.57
C ASP A 184 0.14 12.58 -26.25
N ASP A 185 -0.64 12.72 -25.16
CA ASP A 185 -0.29 12.09 -23.92
C ASP A 185 -0.44 10.58 -24.04
N LYS A 186 0.63 9.87 -23.72
CA LYS A 186 0.66 8.41 -23.69
C LYS A 186 -0.23 7.88 -22.58
N LEU A 187 -0.83 6.72 -22.80
CA LEU A 187 -1.56 6.03 -21.76
C LEU A 187 -0.57 5.50 -20.72
N MET A 188 -0.70 5.98 -19.49
CA MET A 188 0.17 5.63 -18.36
C MET A 188 -0.63 4.93 -17.27
N ARG A 189 -0.06 3.88 -16.68
CA ARG A 189 -0.61 3.20 -15.50
C ARG A 189 0.48 3.01 -14.45
N ARG A 190 0.09 2.82 -13.20
CA ARG A 190 1.06 2.42 -12.16
C ARG A 190 1.65 1.06 -12.52
N LYS A 191 2.97 0.99 -12.53
CA LYS A 191 3.70 -0.24 -12.81
C LYS A 191 3.51 -1.24 -11.67
N ILE A 192 3.17 -2.48 -12.00
CA ILE A 192 3.09 -3.55 -11.01
C ILE A 192 4.50 -4.03 -10.70
N ASN A 193 4.77 -4.19 -9.41
CA ASN A 193 6.02 -4.78 -8.95
C ASN A 193 6.13 -6.24 -9.43
N SER A 194 7.27 -6.60 -10.00
CA SER A 194 7.52 -7.95 -10.52
C SER A 194 7.45 -9.06 -9.47
N SER A 195 7.63 -8.71 -8.19
CA SER A 195 7.50 -9.65 -7.06
C SER A 195 6.08 -9.77 -6.52
N TYR A 196 5.11 -9.02 -7.05
CA TYR A 196 3.72 -9.08 -6.60
C TYR A 196 3.06 -10.38 -7.01
N ASP A 197 2.46 -11.05 -6.03
CA ASP A 197 1.70 -12.29 -6.23
C ASP A 197 0.21 -12.03 -5.95
N SER A 198 -0.58 -11.93 -7.01
CA SER A 198 -2.02 -11.66 -6.94
C SER A 198 -2.84 -12.80 -6.33
N THR A 199 -2.26 -13.98 -6.15
CA THR A 199 -2.94 -15.15 -5.54
C THR A 199 -2.89 -15.10 -4.01
N LYS A 200 -2.01 -14.29 -3.43
CA LYS A 200 -1.88 -14.13 -1.99
C LYS A 200 -2.85 -13.11 -1.44
N THR A 201 -3.53 -13.46 -0.37
CA THR A 201 -4.33 -12.51 0.39
C THR A 201 -3.41 -11.50 1.07
N TYR A 202 -3.71 -10.22 0.86
CA TYR A 202 -2.99 -9.15 1.56
C TYR A 202 -3.33 -9.17 3.06
N VAL A 203 -2.29 -9.08 3.89
CA VAL A 203 -2.39 -8.92 5.35
C VAL A 203 -1.61 -7.68 5.74
N GLY A 204 -2.27 -6.71 6.36
CA GLY A 204 -1.68 -5.44 6.80
C GLY A 204 -0.56 -5.63 7.83
N ARG A 205 0.35 -4.66 7.90
CA ARG A 205 1.47 -4.67 8.88
C ARG A 205 0.97 -4.70 10.33
N GLU A 206 -0.14 -4.04 10.59
CA GLU A 206 -0.82 -4.03 11.89
C GLU A 206 -1.26 -5.44 12.34
N GLN A 207 -1.50 -6.36 11.41
CA GLN A 207 -1.84 -7.76 11.67
C GLN A 207 -0.62 -8.68 11.65
N ARG A 208 0.50 -8.23 11.09
CA ARG A 208 1.75 -8.98 10.94
C ARG A 208 2.77 -8.62 12.02
N ARG A 209 2.32 -8.54 13.28
CA ARG A 209 3.11 -8.05 14.42
C ARG A 209 4.33 -8.90 14.77
N LYS A 210 4.41 -10.13 14.30
CA LYS A 210 5.60 -10.97 14.42
C LYS A 210 6.75 -10.51 13.53
N GLU A 211 6.41 -9.95 12.37
CA GLU A 211 7.38 -9.44 11.41
C GLU A 211 7.65 -7.94 11.60
N TRP A 212 6.64 -7.18 12.03
CA TRP A 212 6.68 -5.72 12.13
C TRP A 212 6.38 -5.23 13.53
N CYS A 213 7.07 -4.18 13.96
CA CYS A 213 6.74 -3.45 15.18
C CYS A 213 6.47 -1.98 14.89
N ILE A 214 5.75 -1.35 15.81
CA ILE A 214 5.61 0.10 15.89
C ILE A 214 6.66 0.59 16.89
N VAL A 215 7.47 1.56 16.49
CA VAL A 215 8.53 2.14 17.32
C VAL A 215 8.22 3.62 17.56
N GLY A 216 7.98 3.98 18.80
CA GLY A 216 7.84 5.38 19.24
C GLY A 216 9.19 6.08 19.16
N LEU A 217 9.25 7.14 18.36
CA LEU A 217 10.49 7.86 18.03
C LEU A 217 10.57 9.23 18.71
N LEU A 218 9.43 9.81 19.06
CA LEU A 218 9.35 11.17 19.57
C LEU A 218 8.11 11.33 20.45
N GLY A 219 8.22 12.10 21.54
CA GLY A 219 7.11 12.41 22.43
C GLY A 219 7.13 11.61 23.73
N GLN A 220 5.95 11.34 24.29
CA GLN A 220 5.82 10.63 25.58
C GLN A 220 5.61 9.14 25.35
N VAL A 221 6.47 8.32 25.91
CA VAL A 221 6.46 6.85 25.73
C VAL A 221 6.58 6.13 27.07
N GLU A 222 5.88 5.01 27.21
CA GLU A 222 6.03 4.09 28.31
C GLU A 222 7.20 3.15 28.03
N VAL A 223 8.12 3.05 29.01
CA VAL A 223 9.37 2.28 28.92
C VAL A 223 9.46 1.33 30.10
N ARG A 224 9.74 0.06 29.82
CA ARG A 224 9.99 -0.93 30.88
C ARG A 224 11.31 -0.70 31.60
N ALA A 225 11.34 -0.98 32.88
CA ALA A 225 12.57 -0.89 33.70
C ALA A 225 13.71 -1.78 33.17
N ALA A 226 13.39 -2.86 32.46
CA ALA A 226 14.37 -3.75 31.83
C ALA A 226 14.93 -3.22 30.51
N ALA A 227 14.38 -2.13 29.95
CA ALA A 227 14.84 -1.55 28.70
C ALA A 227 16.14 -0.76 28.87
N ILE A 228 16.92 -0.67 27.82
CA ILE A 228 18.13 0.17 27.77
C ILE A 228 17.68 1.60 27.44
N VAL A 229 17.78 2.50 28.39
CA VAL A 229 17.25 3.88 28.26
C VAL A 229 18.41 4.86 28.04
N PRO A 230 18.38 5.62 26.92
CA PRO A 230 19.37 6.67 26.69
C PRO A 230 19.35 7.74 27.79
N THR A 231 20.54 8.16 28.21
CA THR A 231 20.70 9.27 29.18
C THR A 231 20.16 10.60 28.69
N SER A 232 19.99 10.74 27.37
CA SER A 232 19.36 11.92 26.74
C SER A 232 17.85 12.01 26.94
N TRP A 233 17.19 10.90 27.32
CA TRP A 233 15.74 10.89 27.55
C TRP A 233 15.41 11.40 28.94
N THR A 234 14.29 12.11 29.05
CA THR A 234 13.85 12.69 30.33
C THR A 234 12.79 11.79 30.97
N LYS A 235 13.10 11.20 32.11
CA LYS A 235 12.11 10.49 32.93
C LYS A 235 11.09 11.51 33.46
N MET A 236 9.81 11.28 33.18
CA MET A 236 8.73 12.18 33.61
C MET A 236 8.08 11.72 34.92
N LYS A 237 7.71 10.44 34.98
CA LYS A 237 7.06 9.85 36.16
C LYS A 237 7.13 8.33 36.11
N ASN A 238 6.94 7.70 37.27
CA ASN A 238 6.66 6.28 37.36
C ASN A 238 5.17 6.05 37.12
N LEU A 239 4.84 5.01 36.34
CA LEU A 239 3.47 4.62 36.06
C LEU A 239 3.08 3.38 36.85
N GLU A 240 3.97 2.36 36.86
CA GLU A 240 3.82 1.10 37.55
C GLU A 240 5.21 0.64 38.07
N THR A 241 5.26 -0.45 38.83
CA THR A 241 6.51 -0.93 39.43
C THR A 241 7.66 -1.10 38.44
N ASP A 242 7.34 -1.50 37.22
CA ASP A 242 8.31 -1.82 36.15
C ASP A 242 8.14 -0.97 34.89
N ILE A 243 7.30 0.10 34.93
CA ILE A 243 7.01 0.96 33.80
C ILE A 243 7.15 2.43 34.18
N ASP A 244 8.01 3.12 33.47
CA ASP A 244 8.23 4.56 33.58
C ASP A 244 7.79 5.29 32.31
N MET A 245 7.32 6.52 32.47
CA MET A 245 7.07 7.41 31.33
C MET A 245 8.31 8.27 31.07
N TYR A 246 8.76 8.26 29.82
CA TYR A 246 9.85 9.09 29.34
C TYR A 246 9.38 10.05 28.24
N TYR A 247 10.08 11.18 28.14
CA TYR A 247 9.98 12.11 27.04
C TYR A 247 11.20 11.97 26.14
N ILE A 248 10.94 11.67 24.86
CA ILE A 248 11.93 11.56 23.79
C ILE A 248 11.87 12.82 22.93
N LYS A 249 13.04 13.39 22.64
CA LYS A 249 13.19 14.59 21.79
C LYS A 249 13.80 14.20 20.46
#